data_7555238e2a622f0fec4fe3fe935e4173
#
_entry.id   7555238e2a622f0fec4fe3fe935e4173
#
_cell.length_a   1.000
_cell.length_b   1.000
_cell.length_c   1.000
_cell.angle_alpha   90.00
_cell.angle_beta   90.00
_cell.angle_gamma   90.00
#
_symmetry.space_group_name_H-M   'P 1'
#
loop_
_entity.id
_entity.type
_entity.pdbx_description
1 polymer ?
#
loop_
_entity_poly.entity_id
_entity_poly.type
_entity_poly.pdbx_seq_one_letter_code
_entity_poly.pdbx_strand_id
1 'polypeptide(L)'
;MKRKRIILAAASVMAAALILTACGKKQETMVEETAASTETQIVETETQSETETETETEATTVPVIEERSTVDGKMQSYLTGEWKDEEVVTRRPIAVMIPNNSQAMPQYGISQASVIYEAPVEGRITRLMAIFEDFDDLDHIGPVRSSRDYFVYTAMGYEAVYCNWGLARPYVEELINRDTVQNISAGVEGIYKPADEAYGRIKRPGYKLEFTGYLFIDGLKDAMERLKYDWEYDDDYVPQFTFAAEDYRAEYKDAEDAVIVRPGGTGANSGGYGAYNPYFEYNEEDQLYYRYQDGKKQIDEMNKEQLAVSNVVFQYCHGEVRDAKDYLAFGVHGEGDAIVFTGGKAIKGTWSRME
;
A
#
# COMPACT_ATOMS: atom_id res chain seq x y z
N MET A 1 -4.53 -57.44 30.08
CA MET A 1 -5.77 -57.54 30.95
C MET A 1 -6.70 -56.38 30.63
N LYS A 2 -7.91 -56.72 30.14
CA LYS A 2 -9.24 -56.06 30.22
C LYS A 2 -9.33 -54.56 29.96
N ARG A 3 -9.79 -54.16 28.79
CA ARG A 3 -11.09 -53.64 28.33
C ARG A 3 -11.95 -52.94 29.40
N LYS A 4 -12.36 -51.67 29.09
CA LYS A 4 -13.74 -51.22 29.23
C LYS A 4 -14.03 -50.05 28.23
N ARG A 5 -14.92 -50.35 27.31
CA ARG A 5 -15.69 -49.40 26.49
C ARG A 5 -16.83 -48.86 27.36
N ILE A 6 -17.21 -47.61 27.18
CA ILE A 6 -18.53 -47.12 27.54
C ILE A 6 -19.06 -46.32 26.35
N ILE A 7 -20.21 -46.80 25.84
CA ILE A 7 -21.08 -46.20 24.85
C ILE A 7 -22.27 -45.59 25.63
N LEU A 8 -22.70 -44.37 25.30
CA LEU A 8 -24.06 -43.86 25.51
C LEU A 8 -24.22 -42.76 24.42
N ALA A 9 -24.98 -42.98 23.41
CA ALA A 9 -26.42 -43.04 23.15
C ALA A 9 -27.09 -41.64 23.09
N ALA A 10 -27.61 -41.40 21.91
CA ALA A 10 -28.33 -40.23 21.44
C ALA A 10 -29.66 -39.96 22.17
N ALA A 11 -30.07 -38.71 22.17
CA ALA A 11 -31.47 -38.37 22.28
C ALA A 11 -31.81 -37.19 21.40
N SER A 12 -32.56 -37.50 20.35
CA SER A 12 -33.21 -36.55 19.45
C SER A 12 -34.44 -35.98 20.15
N VAL A 13 -34.68 -34.68 20.02
CA VAL A 13 -36.01 -34.11 20.25
C VAL A 13 -36.38 -33.27 19.03
N MET A 14 -37.32 -33.80 18.28
CA MET A 14 -38.14 -33.08 17.31
C MET A 14 -39.17 -32.22 18.05
N ALA A 15 -39.37 -30.98 17.60
CA ALA A 15 -40.63 -30.29 17.82
C ALA A 15 -41.01 -29.60 16.50
N ALA A 16 -42.22 -29.95 16.08
CA ALA A 16 -42.79 -29.65 14.79
C ALA A 16 -43.51 -28.29 14.76
N ALA A 17 -43.58 -27.80 13.56
CA ALA A 17 -44.34 -26.76 12.90
C ALA A 17 -45.70 -26.35 13.50
N LEU A 18 -46.06 -25.10 13.29
CA LEU A 18 -47.42 -24.71 12.93
C LEU A 18 -47.40 -23.49 12.01
N ILE A 19 -47.88 -23.72 10.80
CA ILE A 19 -48.18 -22.79 9.72
C ILE A 19 -49.47 -22.06 10.08
N LEU A 20 -49.52 -20.75 9.88
CA LEU A 20 -50.78 -20.03 9.71
C LEU A 20 -50.65 -19.07 8.53
N THR A 21 -51.26 -19.48 7.45
CA THR A 21 -51.65 -18.74 6.27
C THR A 21 -52.74 -17.73 6.60
N ALA A 22 -52.58 -16.48 6.17
CA ALA A 22 -53.70 -15.56 5.96
C ALA A 22 -53.54 -14.83 4.65
N CYS A 23 -54.40 -15.16 3.71
CA CYS A 23 -54.66 -14.50 2.43
C CYS A 23 -55.36 -13.16 2.69
N GLY A 24 -54.98 -12.13 1.94
CA GLY A 24 -55.73 -10.87 1.82
C GLY A 24 -55.48 -10.23 0.46
N LYS A 25 -56.55 -10.15 -0.32
CA LYS A 25 -56.64 -9.75 -1.72
C LYS A 25 -56.40 -8.27 -1.98
N LYS A 26 -55.75 -7.99 -3.12
CA LYS A 26 -55.95 -6.97 -4.18
C LYS A 26 -56.89 -5.81 -3.91
N GLN A 27 -56.43 -4.60 -4.21
CA GLN A 27 -57.19 -3.62 -5.01
C GLN A 27 -56.22 -2.68 -5.75
N GLU A 28 -56.27 -2.80 -7.07
CA GLU A 28 -55.76 -1.81 -8.03
C GLU A 28 -56.74 -0.63 -8.02
N THR A 29 -56.21 0.58 -8.06
CA THR A 29 -56.96 1.76 -8.59
C THR A 29 -56.03 2.59 -9.43
N MET A 30 -56.29 2.54 -10.73
CA MET A 30 -55.87 3.55 -11.72
C MET A 30 -56.59 4.83 -11.40
N VAL A 31 -55.91 5.96 -11.49
CA VAL A 31 -56.54 7.27 -11.71
C VAL A 31 -55.71 8.01 -12.75
N GLU A 32 -56.44 8.49 -13.70
CA GLU A 32 -56.10 9.19 -14.95
C GLU A 32 -55.41 10.54 -14.76
N GLU A 33 -54.68 10.85 -15.77
CA GLU A 33 -54.11 12.10 -16.24
C GLU A 33 -55.04 13.30 -16.14
N THR A 34 -54.55 14.45 -15.65
CA THR A 34 -55.05 15.75 -16.06
C THR A 34 -53.92 16.77 -16.12
N ALA A 35 -53.60 17.18 -17.31
CA ALA A 35 -52.72 18.29 -17.60
C ALA A 35 -53.37 19.62 -17.18
N ALA A 36 -52.61 20.43 -16.43
CA ALA A 36 -52.92 21.84 -16.25
C ALA A 36 -51.64 22.65 -16.44
N SER A 37 -51.56 23.32 -17.55
CA SER A 37 -50.60 24.36 -17.85
C SER A 37 -50.78 25.55 -16.92
N THR A 38 -49.73 25.96 -16.23
CA THR A 38 -49.69 27.26 -15.55
C THR A 38 -48.48 28.02 -16.05
N GLU A 39 -48.76 29.07 -16.83
CA GLU A 39 -47.79 30.10 -17.19
C GLU A 39 -47.27 30.74 -15.90
N THR A 40 -45.98 30.72 -15.70
CA THR A 40 -45.34 31.53 -14.66
C THR A 40 -44.53 32.63 -15.33
N GLN A 41 -44.94 33.83 -15.03
CA GLN A 41 -44.34 35.09 -15.48
C GLN A 41 -42.86 35.16 -15.02
N ILE A 42 -42.02 35.56 -15.96
CA ILE A 42 -40.62 35.89 -15.72
C ILE A 42 -40.60 37.27 -15.03
N VAL A 43 -40.18 37.29 -13.77
CA VAL A 43 -39.78 38.53 -13.09
C VAL A 43 -38.28 38.66 -13.30
N GLU A 44 -37.89 39.60 -14.12
CA GLU A 44 -36.49 40.04 -14.23
C GLU A 44 -36.09 40.73 -12.92
N THR A 45 -35.22 40.08 -12.16
CA THR A 45 -34.50 40.71 -11.06
C THR A 45 -33.11 41.05 -11.56
N GLU A 46 -32.85 42.32 -11.72
CA GLU A 46 -31.51 42.84 -11.96
C GLU A 46 -30.60 42.41 -10.78
N THR A 47 -29.73 41.45 -11.04
CA THR A 47 -28.64 41.11 -10.10
C THR A 47 -27.49 42.05 -10.40
N GLN A 48 -27.23 42.94 -9.47
CA GLN A 48 -26.00 43.74 -9.43
C GLN A 48 -24.81 42.75 -9.37
N SER A 49 -23.94 42.87 -10.36
CA SER A 49 -22.65 42.21 -10.39
C SER A 49 -21.78 42.79 -9.27
N GLU A 50 -21.69 42.05 -8.15
CA GLU A 50 -20.58 42.23 -7.24
C GLU A 50 -19.32 41.68 -7.90
N THR A 51 -18.39 42.55 -8.21
CA THR A 51 -17.07 42.22 -8.68
C THR A 51 -16.34 41.52 -7.50
N GLU A 52 -16.35 40.21 -7.49
CA GLU A 52 -15.42 39.46 -6.68
C GLU A 52 -14.00 39.80 -7.15
N THR A 53 -13.29 40.54 -6.34
CA THR A 53 -11.87 40.72 -6.53
C THR A 53 -11.25 39.38 -6.21
N GLU A 54 -10.93 38.58 -7.23
CA GLU A 54 -10.03 37.44 -7.10
C GLU A 54 -8.71 37.99 -6.56
N THR A 55 -8.47 37.76 -5.30
CA THR A 55 -7.14 37.90 -4.73
C THR A 55 -6.34 36.75 -5.31
N GLU A 56 -5.61 37.00 -6.39
CA GLU A 56 -4.53 36.10 -6.83
C GLU A 56 -3.59 35.95 -5.63
N THR A 57 -3.75 34.84 -4.92
CA THR A 57 -2.72 34.38 -4.00
C THR A 57 -1.57 33.99 -4.93
N GLU A 58 -0.51 34.79 -4.95
CA GLU A 58 0.75 34.42 -5.60
C GLU A 58 1.12 33.04 -5.02
N ALA A 59 0.93 32.00 -5.84
CA ALA A 59 1.42 30.68 -5.53
C ALA A 59 2.94 30.80 -5.44
N THR A 60 3.46 30.78 -4.22
CA THR A 60 4.92 30.74 -3.99
C THR A 60 5.38 29.43 -4.62
N THR A 61 6.02 29.51 -5.79
CA THR A 61 6.57 28.34 -6.47
C THR A 61 7.68 27.77 -5.60
N VAL A 62 7.48 26.55 -5.12
CA VAL A 62 8.52 25.83 -4.39
C VAL A 62 9.68 25.58 -5.34
N PRO A 63 10.92 25.99 -5.01
CA PRO A 63 12.07 25.62 -5.81
C PRO A 63 12.19 24.08 -5.84
N VAL A 64 12.21 23.50 -7.01
CA VAL A 64 12.32 22.04 -7.19
C VAL A 64 13.62 21.69 -7.90
N ILE A 65 14.03 20.43 -7.78
CA ILE A 65 15.14 19.88 -8.54
C ILE A 65 14.63 19.61 -9.95
N GLU A 66 14.93 20.52 -10.88
CA GLU A 66 14.50 20.41 -12.29
C GLU A 66 15.38 19.44 -13.09
N GLU A 67 16.67 19.51 -12.90
CA GLU A 67 17.65 18.64 -13.56
C GLU A 67 18.53 17.97 -12.52
N ARG A 68 18.68 16.65 -12.64
CA ARG A 68 19.58 15.88 -11.81
C ARG A 68 20.93 15.80 -12.48
N SER A 69 21.95 16.26 -11.80
CA SER A 69 23.32 16.20 -12.26
C SER A 69 24.17 15.39 -11.29
N THR A 70 25.18 14.73 -11.83
CA THR A 70 26.18 14.06 -11.02
C THR A 70 27.20 15.06 -10.52
N VAL A 71 27.43 15.09 -9.21
CA VAL A 71 28.43 15.91 -8.53
C VAL A 71 29.33 14.98 -7.72
N ASP A 72 30.62 14.96 -8.02
CA ASP A 72 31.61 14.11 -7.35
C ASP A 72 31.20 12.61 -7.27
N GLY A 73 30.56 12.08 -8.34
CA GLY A 73 30.09 10.68 -8.42
C GLY A 73 28.81 10.40 -7.65
N LYS A 74 28.15 11.44 -7.14
CA LYS A 74 26.86 11.34 -6.45
C LYS A 74 25.75 12.03 -7.23
N MET A 75 24.54 11.52 -7.07
CA MET A 75 23.31 12.03 -7.66
C MET A 75 22.21 12.04 -6.62
N GLN A 76 21.23 12.93 -6.75
CA GLN A 76 20.07 12.92 -5.85
C GLN A 76 19.12 11.78 -6.20
N SER A 77 18.76 10.98 -5.21
CA SER A 77 17.85 9.84 -5.33
C SER A 77 16.49 10.21 -5.93
N TYR A 78 15.98 9.38 -6.83
CA TYR A 78 14.61 9.48 -7.35
C TYR A 78 13.56 9.15 -6.30
N LEU A 79 13.92 8.44 -5.23
CA LEU A 79 13.00 7.95 -4.21
C LEU A 79 13.03 8.76 -2.91
N THR A 80 14.18 9.33 -2.55
CA THR A 80 14.36 10.03 -1.27
C THR A 80 14.81 11.48 -1.41
N GLY A 81 15.36 11.89 -2.57
CA GLY A 81 16.00 13.19 -2.76
C GLY A 81 17.37 13.33 -2.11
N GLU A 82 17.83 12.31 -1.38
CA GLU A 82 19.15 12.29 -0.74
C GLU A 82 20.28 12.08 -1.77
N TRP A 83 21.46 12.60 -1.46
CA TRP A 83 22.67 12.38 -2.27
C TRP A 83 23.22 10.98 -2.05
N LYS A 84 23.20 10.15 -3.08
CA LYS A 84 23.72 8.78 -3.09
C LYS A 84 24.72 8.60 -4.24
N ASP A 85 25.43 7.49 -4.25
CA ASP A 85 26.30 7.15 -5.36
C ASP A 85 25.47 7.02 -6.65
N GLU A 86 25.96 7.57 -7.75
CA GLU A 86 25.22 7.62 -9.02
C GLU A 86 24.76 6.24 -9.47
N GLU A 87 25.59 5.21 -9.29
CA GLU A 87 25.29 3.82 -9.60
C GLU A 87 24.06 3.29 -8.83
N VAL A 88 23.86 3.74 -7.60
CA VAL A 88 22.68 3.39 -6.79
C VAL A 88 21.43 4.09 -7.32
N VAL A 89 21.53 5.37 -7.67
CA VAL A 89 20.39 6.19 -8.11
C VAL A 89 19.90 5.80 -9.50
N THR A 90 20.81 5.51 -10.42
CA THR A 90 20.47 5.13 -11.81
C THR A 90 19.99 3.69 -11.93
N ARG A 91 20.20 2.88 -10.90
CA ARG A 91 19.77 1.50 -10.86
C ARG A 91 18.30 1.39 -10.48
N ARG A 92 17.59 0.49 -11.15
CA ARG A 92 16.21 0.14 -10.83
C ARG A 92 16.10 -0.43 -9.41
N PRO A 93 15.12 0.01 -8.63
CA PRO A 93 14.91 -0.52 -7.28
C PRO A 93 14.29 -1.92 -7.32
N ILE A 94 14.34 -2.60 -6.19
CA ILE A 94 13.55 -3.81 -5.96
C ILE A 94 12.34 -3.51 -5.07
N ALA A 95 11.20 -4.12 -5.36
CA ALA A 95 9.98 -3.99 -4.58
C ALA A 95 9.61 -5.33 -3.93
N VAL A 96 9.80 -5.46 -2.62
CA VAL A 96 9.69 -6.71 -1.88
C VAL A 96 8.39 -6.79 -1.09
N MET A 97 7.64 -7.88 -1.27
CA MET A 97 6.39 -8.12 -0.53
C MET A 97 6.65 -8.64 0.87
N ILE A 98 6.31 -7.87 1.89
CA ILE A 98 6.60 -8.14 3.30
C ILE A 98 5.30 -8.29 4.11
N PRO A 99 5.12 -9.38 4.90
CA PRO A 99 3.96 -9.52 5.79
C PRO A 99 4.01 -8.51 6.92
N ASN A 100 2.82 -8.03 7.31
CA ASN A 100 2.68 -7.02 8.36
C ASN A 100 1.85 -7.50 9.55
N ASN A 101 1.90 -8.77 9.87
CA ASN A 101 1.26 -9.31 11.06
C ASN A 101 2.27 -9.56 12.18
N SER A 102 1.79 -9.61 13.42
CA SER A 102 2.63 -9.80 14.61
C SER A 102 3.50 -11.05 14.58
N GLN A 103 3.08 -12.11 13.86
CA GLN A 103 3.83 -13.35 13.71
C GLN A 103 4.98 -13.24 12.70
N ALA A 104 5.03 -12.19 11.91
CA ALA A 104 6.12 -11.94 10.97
C ALA A 104 7.23 -11.07 11.58
N MET A 105 6.91 -10.37 12.64
CA MET A 105 7.81 -9.41 13.28
C MET A 105 8.82 -10.07 14.23
N PRO A 106 10.00 -9.46 14.37
CA PRO A 106 10.49 -8.35 13.58
C PRO A 106 10.81 -8.77 12.13
N GLN A 107 10.63 -7.85 11.18
CA GLN A 107 11.12 -8.02 9.80
C GLN A 107 12.62 -7.71 9.75
N TYR A 108 13.32 -8.24 8.74
CA TYR A 108 14.74 -8.01 8.54
C TYR A 108 14.99 -7.14 7.31
N GLY A 109 15.73 -6.06 7.49
CA GLY A 109 16.14 -5.13 6.43
C GLY A 109 15.08 -4.09 6.06
N ILE A 110 13.91 -4.08 6.69
CA ILE A 110 12.80 -3.18 6.33
C ILE A 110 13.13 -1.69 6.50
N SER A 111 13.99 -1.34 7.44
CA SER A 111 14.43 0.03 7.69
C SER A 111 15.31 0.61 6.59
N GLN A 112 15.83 -0.24 5.69
CA GLN A 112 16.65 0.18 4.55
C GLN A 112 15.81 0.52 3.31
N ALA A 113 14.49 0.33 3.38
CA ALA A 113 13.60 0.68 2.27
C ALA A 113 13.49 2.20 2.12
N SER A 114 13.61 2.68 0.88
CA SER A 114 13.41 4.09 0.51
C SER A 114 11.93 4.49 0.57
N VAL A 115 11.03 3.58 0.17
CA VAL A 115 9.57 3.78 0.18
C VAL A 115 8.88 2.50 0.66
N ILE A 116 7.84 2.66 1.49
CA ILE A 116 7.03 1.54 1.95
C ILE A 116 5.55 1.82 1.67
N TYR A 117 4.93 0.96 0.88
CA TYR A 117 3.47 0.94 0.71
C TYR A 117 2.84 -0.03 1.70
N GLU A 118 1.74 0.38 2.30
CA GLU A 118 0.90 -0.47 3.14
C GLU A 118 -0.54 -0.45 2.62
N ALA A 119 -1.09 -1.63 2.36
CA ALA A 119 -2.49 -1.78 1.97
C ALA A 119 -3.13 -3.02 2.62
N PRO A 120 -4.46 -3.00 2.83
CA PRO A 120 -5.19 -4.16 3.30
C PRO A 120 -5.08 -5.35 2.35
N VAL A 121 -5.09 -6.55 2.93
CA VAL A 121 -5.24 -7.84 2.25
C VAL A 121 -6.31 -8.65 2.95
N GLU A 122 -6.57 -9.87 2.50
CA GLU A 122 -7.57 -10.75 3.09
C GLU A 122 -7.29 -10.99 4.59
N GLY A 123 -8.35 -11.36 5.33
CA GLY A 123 -8.24 -11.66 6.76
C GLY A 123 -8.11 -10.42 7.64
N ARG A 124 -8.51 -9.25 7.12
CA ARG A 124 -8.52 -7.97 7.87
C ARG A 124 -7.15 -7.56 8.42
N ILE A 125 -6.10 -7.87 7.67
CA ILE A 125 -4.72 -7.50 7.95
C ILE A 125 -4.18 -6.66 6.81
N THR A 126 -3.02 -6.03 7.02
CA THR A 126 -2.30 -5.34 5.96
C THR A 126 -1.07 -6.13 5.50
N ARG A 127 -0.53 -5.72 4.37
CA ARG A 127 0.75 -6.16 3.83
C ARG A 127 1.56 -4.95 3.43
N LEU A 128 2.88 -5.08 3.51
CA LEU A 128 3.81 -4.06 3.08
C LEU A 128 4.41 -4.46 1.73
N MET A 129 4.69 -3.48 0.91
CA MET A 129 5.63 -3.55 -0.20
C MET A 129 6.72 -2.54 0.07
N ALA A 130 7.92 -3.03 0.32
CA ALA A 130 9.09 -2.21 0.61
C ALA A 130 9.95 -2.08 -0.65
N ILE A 131 10.27 -0.84 -1.05
CA ILE A 131 11.04 -0.49 -2.24
C ILE A 131 12.43 -0.06 -1.80
N PHE A 132 13.44 -0.76 -2.31
CA PHE A 132 14.84 -0.54 -1.97
C PHE A 132 15.59 -0.09 -3.22
N GLU A 133 16.23 1.05 -3.19
CA GLU A 133 17.17 1.49 -4.22
C GLU A 133 18.61 1.07 -3.86
N ASP A 134 18.94 1.07 -2.57
CA ASP A 134 20.22 0.64 -2.04
C ASP A 134 20.04 -0.67 -1.26
N PHE A 135 20.49 -1.79 -1.82
CA PHE A 135 20.33 -3.12 -1.25
C PHE A 135 21.58 -3.99 -1.31
N ASP A 136 22.72 -3.44 -1.77
CA ASP A 136 23.93 -4.21 -1.97
C ASP A 136 24.56 -4.73 -0.69
N ASP A 137 24.45 -3.96 0.38
CA ASP A 137 24.98 -4.32 1.70
C ASP A 137 24.04 -5.22 2.53
N LEU A 138 22.91 -5.64 1.95
CA LEU A 138 21.97 -6.53 2.62
C LEU A 138 22.27 -7.99 2.28
N ASP A 139 22.37 -8.85 3.28
CA ASP A 139 22.43 -10.29 3.06
C ASP A 139 21.10 -10.84 2.55
N HIS A 140 20.01 -10.40 3.19
CA HIS A 140 18.65 -10.87 2.88
C HIS A 140 17.60 -9.87 3.35
N ILE A 141 16.37 -10.02 2.84
CA ILE A 141 15.20 -9.20 3.19
C ILE A 141 14.02 -10.12 3.51
N GLY A 142 13.23 -9.76 4.51
CA GLY A 142 12.00 -10.49 4.76
C GLY A 142 11.50 -10.55 6.21
N PRO A 143 10.58 -11.48 6.51
CA PRO A 143 10.02 -12.51 5.63
C PRO A 143 9.35 -11.98 4.38
N VAL A 144 9.31 -12.79 3.30
CA VAL A 144 8.65 -12.44 2.04
C VAL A 144 7.31 -13.16 1.90
N ARG A 145 6.33 -12.50 1.27
CA ARG A 145 4.96 -13.01 1.16
C ARG A 145 4.35 -12.84 -0.23
N SER A 146 3.12 -13.35 -0.33
CA SER A 146 2.38 -13.43 -1.59
C SER A 146 1.97 -12.08 -2.13
N SER A 147 2.03 -11.95 -3.45
CA SER A 147 1.63 -10.78 -4.23
C SER A 147 0.12 -10.52 -4.23
N ARG A 148 -0.25 -9.27 -4.48
CA ARG A 148 -1.57 -8.81 -4.93
C ARG A 148 -1.37 -7.87 -6.12
N ASP A 149 -2.33 -7.82 -7.01
CA ASP A 149 -2.24 -7.05 -8.26
C ASP A 149 -2.01 -5.56 -8.06
N TYR A 150 -2.68 -4.93 -7.10
CA TYR A 150 -2.48 -3.51 -6.81
C TYR A 150 -1.06 -3.17 -6.35
N PHE A 151 -0.35 -4.10 -5.71
CA PHE A 151 1.09 -3.92 -5.41
C PHE A 151 1.96 -4.08 -6.67
N VAL A 152 1.63 -5.01 -7.56
CA VAL A 152 2.35 -5.15 -8.84
C VAL A 152 2.21 -3.87 -9.65
N TYR A 153 0.98 -3.38 -9.82
CA TYR A 153 0.76 -2.11 -10.52
C TYR A 153 1.53 -0.96 -9.88
N THR A 154 1.56 -0.88 -8.55
CA THR A 154 2.33 0.16 -7.85
C THR A 154 3.83 0.04 -8.12
N ALA A 155 4.39 -1.17 -8.07
CA ALA A 155 5.80 -1.40 -8.36
C ALA A 155 6.20 -1.03 -9.79
N MET A 156 5.32 -1.28 -10.78
CA MET A 156 5.55 -0.90 -12.18
C MET A 156 5.80 0.61 -12.35
N GLY A 157 5.15 1.46 -11.56
CA GLY A 157 5.38 2.91 -11.62
C GLY A 157 6.76 3.36 -11.15
N TYR A 158 7.50 2.47 -10.49
CA TYR A 158 8.89 2.68 -10.10
C TYR A 158 9.86 1.91 -10.99
N GLU A 159 9.38 1.26 -12.04
CA GLU A 159 10.14 0.26 -12.80
C GLU A 159 10.85 -0.78 -11.92
N ALA A 160 10.34 -0.98 -10.71
CA ALA A 160 10.96 -1.85 -9.73
C ALA A 160 10.91 -3.32 -10.16
N VAL A 161 11.98 -4.06 -9.92
CA VAL A 161 11.98 -5.52 -10.03
C VAL A 161 11.16 -6.08 -8.86
N TYR A 162 10.02 -6.70 -9.17
CA TYR A 162 9.04 -7.10 -8.17
C TYR A 162 9.35 -8.44 -7.53
N CYS A 163 9.49 -8.51 -6.21
CA CYS A 163 9.95 -9.67 -5.46
C CYS A 163 8.84 -10.22 -4.54
N ASN A 164 8.41 -11.49 -4.75
CA ASN A 164 7.36 -12.10 -3.95
C ASN A 164 7.50 -13.61 -3.82
N TRP A 165 7.01 -14.16 -2.73
CA TRP A 165 6.89 -15.60 -2.53
C TRP A 165 5.42 -16.00 -2.39
N GLY A 166 4.86 -16.52 -3.47
CA GLY A 166 3.43 -16.81 -3.61
C GLY A 166 2.64 -15.63 -4.19
N LEU A 167 1.40 -15.90 -4.60
CA LEU A 167 0.50 -14.90 -5.19
C LEU A 167 -0.98 -15.23 -4.99
N ALA A 168 -1.86 -14.23 -5.15
CA ALA A 168 -3.29 -14.41 -5.31
C ALA A 168 -3.58 -14.84 -6.77
N ARG A 169 -3.43 -16.15 -7.06
CA ARG A 169 -3.45 -16.72 -8.41
C ARG A 169 -4.53 -16.15 -9.34
N PRO A 170 -5.82 -16.06 -8.95
CA PRO A 170 -6.86 -15.61 -9.87
C PRO A 170 -6.67 -14.18 -10.40
N TYR A 171 -5.90 -13.34 -9.71
CA TYR A 171 -5.82 -11.92 -10.01
C TYR A 171 -4.40 -11.45 -10.37
N VAL A 172 -3.39 -12.26 -10.08
CA VAL A 172 -1.98 -11.87 -10.24
C VAL A 172 -1.26 -12.69 -11.30
N GLU A 173 -1.66 -13.95 -11.54
CA GLU A 173 -0.93 -14.86 -12.41
C GLU A 173 -0.74 -14.31 -13.83
N GLU A 174 -1.80 -13.80 -14.44
CA GLU A 174 -1.71 -13.19 -15.77
C GLU A 174 -0.86 -11.93 -15.77
N LEU A 175 -1.05 -11.06 -14.79
CA LEU A 175 -0.35 -9.78 -14.68
C LEU A 175 1.16 -9.98 -14.49
N ILE A 176 1.56 -10.86 -13.56
CA ILE A 176 2.98 -11.04 -13.21
C ILE A 176 3.77 -11.76 -14.33
N ASN A 177 3.07 -12.43 -15.23
CA ASN A 177 3.66 -13.10 -16.39
C ASN A 177 3.74 -12.22 -17.65
N ARG A 178 3.32 -10.95 -17.58
CA ARG A 178 3.49 -9.99 -18.69
C ARG A 178 4.96 -9.65 -18.87
N ASP A 179 5.39 -9.47 -20.11
CA ASP A 179 6.77 -9.09 -20.42
C ASP A 179 7.16 -7.72 -19.82
N THR A 180 6.16 -6.85 -19.58
CA THR A 180 6.35 -5.55 -18.93
C THR A 180 6.54 -5.63 -17.42
N VAL A 181 6.39 -6.81 -16.80
CA VAL A 181 6.57 -7.02 -15.36
C VAL A 181 7.79 -7.87 -15.11
N GLN A 182 8.91 -7.23 -14.82
CA GLN A 182 10.10 -7.95 -14.39
C GLN A 182 9.94 -8.36 -12.92
N ASN A 183 10.01 -9.66 -12.66
CA ASN A 183 9.73 -10.17 -11.33
C ASN A 183 10.68 -11.31 -10.91
N ILE A 184 11.00 -11.34 -9.64
CA ILE A 184 11.69 -12.41 -8.95
C ILE A 184 10.64 -13.09 -8.07
N SER A 185 9.98 -14.11 -8.61
CA SER A 185 8.85 -14.79 -7.97
C SER A 185 9.17 -16.26 -7.70
N ALA A 186 8.75 -16.76 -6.55
CA ALA A 186 8.98 -18.14 -6.14
C ALA A 186 7.75 -18.80 -5.48
N GLY A 187 7.81 -20.13 -5.36
CA GLY A 187 6.89 -20.93 -4.56
C GLY A 187 5.48 -21.06 -5.10
N VAL A 188 5.27 -20.85 -6.40
CA VAL A 188 3.95 -21.00 -7.06
C VAL A 188 4.09 -21.57 -8.46
N GLU A 189 3.26 -22.54 -8.79
CA GLU A 189 3.07 -22.97 -10.19
C GLU A 189 2.41 -21.83 -11.00
N GLY A 190 2.70 -21.79 -12.31
CA GLY A 190 2.12 -20.81 -13.24
C GLY A 190 2.93 -19.52 -13.40
N ILE A 191 4.09 -19.39 -12.73
CA ILE A 191 5.08 -18.36 -13.04
C ILE A 191 5.94 -18.84 -14.21
N TYR A 192 6.02 -18.05 -15.29
CA TYR A 192 6.77 -18.45 -16.50
C TYR A 192 8.29 -18.35 -16.32
N LYS A 193 8.73 -17.43 -15.47
CA LYS A 193 10.14 -17.18 -15.17
C LYS A 193 10.37 -17.28 -13.66
N PRO A 194 10.26 -18.49 -13.06
CA PRO A 194 10.45 -18.64 -11.60
C PRO A 194 11.91 -18.35 -11.21
N ALA A 195 12.09 -17.84 -10.01
CA ALA A 195 13.39 -17.49 -9.44
C ALA A 195 13.51 -18.04 -8.00
N ASP A 196 13.25 -19.35 -7.85
CA ASP A 196 13.29 -20.01 -6.54
C ASP A 196 14.68 -19.95 -5.89
N GLU A 197 15.76 -19.82 -6.69
CA GLU A 197 17.15 -19.68 -6.23
C GLU A 197 17.39 -18.40 -5.42
N ALA A 198 16.59 -17.34 -5.65
CA ALA A 198 16.67 -16.11 -4.89
C ALA A 198 16.11 -16.23 -3.48
N TYR A 199 15.48 -17.34 -3.14
CA TYR A 199 14.76 -17.49 -1.89
C TYR A 199 15.26 -18.65 -1.05
N GLY A 200 15.25 -18.47 0.25
CA GLY A 200 15.58 -19.49 1.22
C GLY A 200 14.79 -19.34 2.51
N ARG A 201 14.92 -20.36 3.38
CA ARG A 201 14.27 -20.33 4.69
C ARG A 201 15.27 -20.18 5.79
N ILE A 202 15.05 -19.17 6.64
CA ILE A 202 15.79 -18.98 7.88
C ILE A 202 14.96 -19.56 9.02
N LYS A 203 15.55 -20.47 9.79
CA LYS A 203 14.86 -21.07 10.93
C LYS A 203 14.58 -20.04 12.02
N ARG A 204 13.31 -19.84 12.33
CA ARG A 204 12.83 -18.95 13.40
C ARG A 204 12.04 -19.77 14.43
N PRO A 205 12.63 -20.16 15.57
CA PRO A 205 11.93 -20.93 16.58
C PRO A 205 10.65 -20.24 17.06
N GLY A 206 9.51 -20.97 17.05
CA GLY A 206 8.21 -20.43 17.44
C GLY A 206 7.43 -19.73 16.32
N TYR A 207 8.01 -19.55 15.14
CA TYR A 207 7.31 -18.96 14.00
C TYR A 207 6.71 -20.04 13.09
N LYS A 208 5.58 -19.73 12.48
CA LYS A 208 5.01 -20.58 11.44
C LYS A 208 5.91 -20.57 10.20
N LEU A 209 5.94 -21.69 9.48
CA LEU A 209 6.78 -21.87 8.28
C LEU A 209 6.61 -20.74 7.24
N GLU A 210 5.41 -20.23 7.12
CA GLU A 210 5.09 -19.13 6.20
C GLU A 210 5.80 -17.80 6.51
N PHE A 211 6.37 -17.64 7.72
CA PHE A 211 7.14 -16.44 8.15
C PHE A 211 8.63 -16.70 8.25
N THR A 212 9.13 -17.71 7.56
CA THR A 212 10.54 -18.09 7.55
C THR A 212 11.19 -18.01 6.18
N GLY A 213 10.48 -17.50 5.17
CA GLY A 213 10.99 -17.34 3.82
C GLY A 213 11.58 -15.95 3.61
N TYR A 214 12.79 -15.87 3.07
CA TYR A 214 13.55 -14.64 2.83
C TYR A 214 14.05 -14.58 1.41
N LEU A 215 14.18 -13.37 0.89
CA LEU A 215 14.89 -13.05 -0.34
C LEU A 215 16.37 -12.85 0.00
N PHE A 216 17.27 -13.57 -0.64
CA PHE A 216 18.73 -13.43 -0.51
C PHE A 216 19.25 -12.58 -1.66
N ILE A 217 20.06 -11.58 -1.36
CA ILE A 217 20.50 -10.58 -2.36
C ILE A 217 21.41 -11.19 -3.42
N ASP A 218 22.32 -12.09 -3.06
CA ASP A 218 23.15 -12.79 -4.04
C ASP A 218 22.28 -13.61 -5.01
N GLY A 219 21.32 -14.36 -4.47
CA GLY A 219 20.39 -15.14 -5.31
C GLY A 219 19.45 -14.27 -6.16
N LEU A 220 19.09 -13.08 -5.69
CA LEU A 220 18.38 -12.07 -6.49
C LEU A 220 19.23 -11.63 -7.69
N LYS A 221 20.51 -11.28 -7.45
CA LYS A 221 21.45 -10.86 -8.51
C LYS A 221 21.66 -11.97 -9.53
N ASP A 222 21.90 -13.20 -9.09
CA ASP A 222 22.02 -14.38 -9.97
C ASP A 222 20.76 -14.60 -10.82
N ALA A 223 19.59 -14.45 -10.22
CA ALA A 223 18.31 -14.60 -10.93
C ALA A 223 18.09 -13.49 -11.96
N MET A 224 18.40 -12.24 -11.65
CA MET A 224 18.33 -11.11 -12.59
C MET A 224 19.25 -11.33 -13.80
N GLU A 225 20.49 -11.75 -13.59
CA GLU A 225 21.43 -12.08 -14.66
C GLU A 225 20.91 -13.23 -15.54
N ARG A 226 20.43 -14.33 -14.92
CA ARG A 226 19.86 -15.48 -15.63
C ARG A 226 18.64 -15.12 -16.47
N LEU A 227 17.78 -14.23 -15.92
CA LEU A 227 16.57 -13.77 -16.59
C LEU A 227 16.82 -12.66 -17.59
N LYS A 228 18.04 -12.11 -17.59
CA LYS A 228 18.47 -10.98 -18.44
C LYS A 228 17.60 -9.74 -18.20
N TYR A 229 17.37 -9.42 -16.94
CA TYR A 229 16.68 -8.20 -16.57
C TYR A 229 17.66 -7.02 -16.60
N ASP A 230 17.15 -5.87 -17.07
CA ASP A 230 17.92 -4.63 -17.09
C ASP A 230 18.09 -4.10 -15.68
N TRP A 231 19.31 -3.64 -15.37
CA TRP A 231 19.64 -3.07 -14.07
C TRP A 231 19.31 -1.58 -13.97
N GLU A 232 19.32 -0.87 -15.08
CA GLU A 232 19.09 0.55 -15.16
C GLU A 232 17.64 0.84 -15.52
N TYR A 233 17.17 2.03 -15.17
CA TYR A 233 15.88 2.53 -15.61
C TYR A 233 15.83 2.70 -17.13
N ASP A 234 14.64 2.62 -17.70
CA ASP A 234 14.41 2.93 -19.10
C ASP A 234 14.72 4.43 -19.37
N ASP A 235 15.15 4.78 -20.59
CA ASP A 235 15.53 6.15 -20.96
C ASP A 235 14.38 7.16 -20.79
N ASP A 236 13.14 6.72 -20.80
CA ASP A 236 11.92 7.51 -20.65
C ASP A 236 11.29 7.41 -19.24
N TYR A 237 12.02 6.86 -18.27
CA TYR A 237 11.54 6.79 -16.89
C TYR A 237 11.20 8.16 -16.31
N VAL A 238 10.01 8.29 -15.77
CA VAL A 238 9.54 9.49 -15.07
C VAL A 238 9.48 9.22 -13.57
N PRO A 239 10.32 9.89 -12.75
CA PRO A 239 10.28 9.70 -11.30
C PRO A 239 8.92 10.01 -10.68
N GLN A 240 8.52 9.21 -9.70
CA GLN A 240 7.24 9.37 -9.01
C GLN A 240 7.22 10.58 -8.07
N PHE A 241 8.38 11.10 -7.68
CA PHE A 241 8.52 12.20 -6.74
C PHE A 241 9.35 13.34 -7.34
N THR A 242 8.92 14.56 -7.05
CA THR A 242 9.68 15.77 -7.25
C THR A 242 10.07 16.31 -5.88
N PHE A 243 11.36 16.51 -5.65
CA PHE A 243 11.88 17.01 -4.39
C PHE A 243 12.14 18.51 -4.46
N ALA A 244 11.96 19.20 -3.33
CA ALA A 244 12.36 20.59 -3.19
C ALA A 244 13.90 20.74 -3.27
N ALA A 245 14.37 21.91 -3.66
CA ALA A 245 15.79 22.23 -3.64
C ALA A 245 16.35 22.05 -2.22
N GLU A 246 17.61 21.65 -2.11
CA GLU A 246 18.26 21.19 -0.87
C GLU A 246 18.17 22.19 0.29
N ASP A 247 18.27 23.48 -0.01
CA ASP A 247 18.20 24.58 0.95
C ASP A 247 16.77 25.05 1.28
N TYR A 248 15.77 24.50 0.58
CA TYR A 248 14.37 24.86 0.78
C TYR A 248 13.73 24.06 1.90
N ARG A 249 13.12 24.76 2.84
CA ARG A 249 12.29 24.18 3.90
C ARG A 249 10.88 24.73 3.79
N ALA A 250 9.93 23.87 3.46
CA ALA A 250 8.53 24.27 3.44
C ALA A 250 8.02 24.51 4.87
N GLU A 251 7.43 25.67 5.11
CA GLU A 251 6.77 26.00 6.37
C GLU A 251 5.24 25.89 6.20
N TYR A 252 4.63 24.90 6.84
CA TYR A 252 3.20 24.67 6.78
C TYR A 252 2.49 25.20 8.02
N LYS A 253 2.68 26.51 8.35
CA LYS A 253 2.20 27.12 9.61
C LYS A 253 0.69 27.03 9.80
N ASP A 254 -0.08 27.10 8.71
CA ASP A 254 -1.54 27.05 8.72
C ASP A 254 -2.12 25.63 8.62
N ALA A 255 -1.27 24.61 8.44
CA ALA A 255 -1.71 23.22 8.38
C ALA A 255 -1.99 22.65 9.78
N GLU A 256 -2.93 21.70 9.84
CA GLU A 256 -3.32 21.02 11.08
C GLU A 256 -2.13 20.22 11.66
N ASP A 257 -2.02 20.21 12.99
CA ASP A 257 -1.01 19.40 13.68
C ASP A 257 -1.29 17.90 13.50
N ALA A 258 -0.25 17.12 13.24
CA ALA A 258 -0.32 15.68 12.99
C ALA A 258 0.77 14.93 13.74
N VAL A 259 0.76 15.02 15.07
CA VAL A 259 1.73 14.34 15.94
C VAL A 259 1.49 12.83 15.99
N ILE A 260 0.21 12.39 15.91
CA ILE A 260 -0.16 10.98 15.85
C ILE A 260 -0.93 10.72 14.56
N VAL A 261 -0.38 9.86 13.70
CA VAL A 261 -0.98 9.48 12.42
C VAL A 261 -1.41 8.01 12.45
N ARG A 262 -2.71 7.73 12.19
CA ARG A 262 -3.28 6.37 12.24
C ARG A 262 -3.88 5.98 10.91
N PRO A 263 -3.26 5.05 10.15
CA PRO A 263 -3.89 4.47 8.97
C PRO A 263 -5.21 3.77 9.32
N GLY A 264 -6.25 3.99 8.50
CA GLY A 264 -7.57 3.42 8.73
C GLY A 264 -8.35 4.03 9.91
N GLY A 265 -7.82 5.04 10.59
CA GLY A 265 -8.47 5.71 11.73
C GLY A 265 -8.62 4.82 12.97
N THR A 266 -9.68 5.04 13.75
CA THR A 266 -9.98 4.30 14.98
C THR A 266 -11.33 3.61 14.91
N GLY A 267 -11.43 2.39 15.47
CA GLY A 267 -12.69 1.69 15.64
C GLY A 267 -12.90 0.49 14.71
N ALA A 268 -14.13 -0.03 14.71
CA ALA A 268 -14.50 -1.27 14.04
C ALA A 268 -14.41 -1.21 12.49
N ASN A 269 -14.44 -0.01 11.92
CA ASN A 269 -14.47 0.21 10.48
C ASN A 269 -13.08 0.59 9.89
N SER A 270 -12.02 0.36 10.63
CA SER A 270 -10.65 0.66 10.19
C SER A 270 -10.11 -0.26 9.09
N GLY A 271 -10.96 -1.06 8.45
CA GLY A 271 -10.58 -1.99 7.39
C GLY A 271 -9.55 -3.02 7.87
N GLY A 272 -8.55 -3.31 7.06
CA GLY A 272 -7.45 -4.20 7.42
C GLY A 272 -6.51 -3.65 8.51
N TYR A 273 -6.51 -2.35 8.73
CA TYR A 273 -5.64 -1.70 9.69
C TYR A 273 -6.02 -1.97 11.15
N GLY A 274 -7.30 -2.25 11.43
CA GLY A 274 -7.78 -2.47 12.79
C GLY A 274 -7.25 -3.71 13.50
N ALA A 275 -6.74 -4.70 12.76
CA ALA A 275 -6.23 -5.94 13.34
C ALA A 275 -4.98 -5.73 14.19
N TYR A 276 -4.13 -4.76 13.82
CA TYR A 276 -2.85 -4.52 14.49
C TYR A 276 -2.66 -3.07 14.91
N ASN A 277 -3.68 -2.23 14.70
CA ASN A 277 -3.75 -0.86 15.15
C ASN A 277 -2.43 -0.08 14.91
N PRO A 278 -1.93 0.00 13.64
CA PRO A 278 -0.70 0.69 13.34
C PRO A 278 -0.85 2.20 13.57
N TYR A 279 0.21 2.84 14.01
CA TYR A 279 0.26 4.29 14.08
C TYR A 279 1.71 4.78 13.98
N PHE A 280 1.83 6.07 13.67
CA PHE A 280 3.09 6.79 13.65
C PHE A 280 3.04 7.90 14.69
N GLU A 281 4.13 8.12 15.37
CA GLU A 281 4.32 9.19 16.34
C GLU A 281 5.45 10.11 15.87
N TYR A 282 5.15 11.39 15.69
CA TYR A 282 6.12 12.36 15.25
C TYR A 282 7.03 12.79 16.40
N ASN A 283 8.32 12.82 16.14
CA ASN A 283 9.32 13.37 17.04
C ASN A 283 9.87 14.68 16.44
N GLU A 284 9.70 15.76 17.17
CA GLU A 284 10.10 17.10 16.76
C GLU A 284 11.64 17.29 16.73
N GLU A 285 12.40 16.52 17.54
CA GLU A 285 13.85 16.65 17.64
C GLU A 285 14.57 16.23 16.36
N ASP A 286 14.14 15.11 15.74
CA ASP A 286 14.71 14.56 14.52
C ASP A 286 13.79 14.65 13.30
N GLN A 287 12.56 15.16 13.49
CA GLN A 287 11.55 15.36 12.45
C GLN A 287 11.09 14.07 11.77
N LEU A 288 11.10 12.94 12.47
CA LEU A 288 10.70 11.64 11.97
C LEU A 288 9.38 11.16 12.59
N TYR A 289 8.64 10.37 11.81
CA TYR A 289 7.48 9.61 12.26
C TYR A 289 7.89 8.19 12.62
N TYR A 290 7.87 7.84 13.88
CA TYR A 290 8.21 6.53 14.42
C TYR A 290 7.02 5.60 14.38
N ARG A 291 7.20 4.42 13.77
CA ARG A 291 6.12 3.46 13.58
C ARG A 291 5.92 2.53 14.78
N TYR A 292 4.64 2.33 15.12
CA TYR A 292 4.17 1.40 16.15
C TYR A 292 3.10 0.47 15.59
N GLN A 293 2.98 -0.70 16.21
CA GLN A 293 1.94 -1.70 15.91
C GLN A 293 1.57 -2.43 17.20
N ASP A 294 0.26 -2.52 17.51
CA ASP A 294 -0.24 -3.06 18.80
C ASP A 294 0.42 -2.39 20.02
N GLY A 295 0.66 -1.07 19.96
CA GLY A 295 1.29 -0.32 21.03
C GLY A 295 2.78 -0.62 21.24
N LYS A 296 3.41 -1.39 20.34
CA LYS A 296 4.83 -1.72 20.38
C LYS A 296 5.57 -1.06 19.23
N LYS A 297 6.81 -0.69 19.47
CA LYS A 297 7.72 -0.22 18.43
C LYS A 297 7.88 -1.30 17.36
N GLN A 298 7.75 -0.93 16.09
CA GLN A 298 8.13 -1.82 14.99
C GLN A 298 9.64 -1.74 14.80
N ILE A 299 10.32 -2.83 15.11
CA ILE A 299 11.80 -2.91 15.11
C ILE A 299 12.26 -3.69 13.89
N ASP A 300 13.28 -3.20 13.21
CA ASP A 300 14.02 -3.98 12.22
C ASP A 300 14.92 -5.01 12.92
N GLU A 301 14.86 -6.27 12.47
CA GLU A 301 15.69 -7.33 13.04
C GLU A 301 17.19 -7.15 12.75
N MET A 302 17.52 -6.50 11.63
CA MET A 302 18.89 -6.31 11.16
C MET A 302 19.71 -5.43 12.11
N ASN A 303 19.21 -4.19 12.36
CA ASN A 303 19.94 -3.18 13.12
C ASN A 303 19.35 -2.90 14.52
N LYS A 304 18.19 -3.51 14.85
CA LYS A 304 17.43 -3.30 16.10
C LYS A 304 16.88 -1.88 16.27
N GLU A 305 16.84 -1.10 15.22
CA GLU A 305 16.29 0.24 15.24
C GLU A 305 14.78 0.22 15.00
N GLN A 306 14.09 1.23 15.49
CA GLN A 306 12.68 1.41 15.24
C GLN A 306 12.48 1.97 13.84
N LEU A 307 11.54 1.40 13.09
CA LEU A 307 11.14 1.94 11.79
C LEU A 307 10.64 3.37 11.95
N ALA A 308 11.29 4.28 11.23
CA ALA A 308 10.98 5.70 11.20
C ALA A 308 11.01 6.22 9.75
N VAL A 309 10.20 7.21 9.46
CA VAL A 309 10.08 7.81 8.13
C VAL A 309 9.92 9.33 8.23
N SER A 310 10.41 10.06 7.26
CA SER A 310 10.26 11.53 7.21
C SER A 310 8.83 11.95 6.87
N ASN A 311 8.15 11.17 6.04
CA ASN A 311 6.80 11.48 5.55
C ASN A 311 5.90 10.25 5.63
N VAL A 312 4.60 10.49 5.90
CA VAL A 312 3.55 9.48 5.76
C VAL A 312 2.51 10.03 4.78
N VAL A 313 2.08 9.20 3.82
CA VAL A 313 1.08 9.62 2.84
C VAL A 313 -0.13 8.69 2.93
N PHE A 314 -1.31 9.26 3.08
CA PHE A 314 -2.57 8.54 2.90
C PHE A 314 -3.08 8.79 1.49
N GLN A 315 -3.10 7.72 0.70
CA GLN A 315 -3.68 7.70 -0.65
C GLN A 315 -5.06 7.06 -0.55
N TYR A 316 -6.11 7.84 -0.75
CA TYR A 316 -7.48 7.34 -0.71
C TYR A 316 -7.88 6.80 -2.08
N CYS A 317 -8.13 5.50 -2.16
CA CYS A 317 -8.61 4.84 -3.37
C CYS A 317 -9.85 3.99 -3.06
N HIS A 318 -10.66 3.79 -4.09
CA HIS A 318 -11.78 2.86 -4.00
C HIS A 318 -11.27 1.45 -3.72
N GLY A 319 -11.90 0.77 -2.77
CA GLY A 319 -11.58 -0.61 -2.43
C GLY A 319 -12.83 -1.48 -2.35
N GLU A 320 -12.77 -2.71 -2.86
CA GLU A 320 -13.88 -3.67 -2.83
C GLU A 320 -13.41 -5.10 -2.56
N VAL A 321 -14.34 -5.94 -2.09
CA VAL A 321 -14.14 -7.38 -1.99
C VAL A 321 -14.55 -8.02 -3.31
N ARG A 322 -13.64 -8.77 -3.95
CA ARG A 322 -13.83 -9.35 -5.28
C ARG A 322 -14.58 -10.67 -5.30
N ASP A 323 -14.42 -11.47 -4.25
CA ASP A 323 -14.94 -12.84 -4.24
C ASP A 323 -15.22 -13.38 -2.83
N ALA A 324 -15.75 -14.61 -2.77
CA ALA A 324 -16.08 -15.31 -1.53
C ALA A 324 -14.86 -15.71 -0.66
N LYS A 325 -13.63 -15.49 -1.15
CA LYS A 325 -12.38 -15.70 -0.39
C LYS A 325 -11.83 -14.39 0.17
N ASP A 326 -12.65 -13.34 0.11
CA ASP A 326 -12.33 -11.98 0.58
C ASP A 326 -11.12 -11.33 -0.10
N TYR A 327 -10.75 -11.76 -1.34
CA TYR A 327 -9.74 -11.05 -2.11
C TYR A 327 -10.17 -9.62 -2.38
N LEU A 328 -9.23 -8.69 -2.20
CA LEU A 328 -9.49 -7.25 -2.33
C LEU A 328 -9.04 -6.72 -3.69
N ALA A 329 -9.72 -5.68 -4.16
CA ALA A 329 -9.28 -4.81 -5.24
C ALA A 329 -9.11 -3.39 -4.71
N PHE A 330 -8.13 -2.67 -5.23
CA PHE A 330 -7.97 -1.23 -5.02
C PHE A 330 -7.76 -0.52 -6.36
N GLY A 331 -8.45 0.61 -6.54
CA GLY A 331 -8.29 1.48 -7.71
C GLY A 331 -7.03 2.33 -7.55
N VAL A 332 -5.88 1.75 -7.93
CA VAL A 332 -4.56 2.41 -7.84
C VAL A 332 -4.16 3.14 -9.13
N HIS A 333 -5.06 3.21 -10.11
CA HIS A 333 -4.96 4.02 -11.33
C HIS A 333 -6.03 5.12 -11.31
N GLY A 334 -5.77 6.24 -11.95
CA GLY A 334 -6.65 7.41 -11.95
C GLY A 334 -6.20 8.47 -10.96
N GLU A 335 -7.14 9.02 -10.22
CA GLU A 335 -6.91 10.12 -9.28
C GLU A 335 -7.75 9.95 -8.01
N GLY A 336 -7.39 10.66 -6.95
CA GLY A 336 -8.14 10.67 -5.70
C GLY A 336 -7.54 11.62 -4.67
N ASP A 337 -8.19 11.71 -3.52
CA ASP A 337 -7.72 12.52 -2.41
C ASP A 337 -6.46 11.89 -1.77
N ALA A 338 -5.61 12.76 -1.26
CA ALA A 338 -4.43 12.37 -0.48
C ALA A 338 -4.25 13.29 0.74
N ILE A 339 -3.57 12.78 1.75
CA ILE A 339 -3.06 13.59 2.86
C ILE A 339 -1.58 13.25 3.04
N VAL A 340 -0.74 14.27 3.02
CA VAL A 340 0.69 14.16 3.31
C VAL A 340 0.94 14.62 4.74
N PHE A 341 1.55 13.77 5.55
CA PHE A 341 2.01 14.09 6.89
C PHE A 341 3.52 14.28 6.84
N THR A 342 3.97 15.49 7.13
CA THR A 342 5.38 15.89 7.10
C THR A 342 5.64 16.98 8.14
N GLY A 343 6.80 16.94 8.80
CA GLY A 343 7.16 17.95 9.81
C GLY A 343 6.12 18.13 10.92
N GLY A 344 5.40 17.08 11.31
CA GLY A 344 4.33 17.14 12.33
C GLY A 344 3.04 17.78 11.84
N LYS A 345 2.84 18.00 10.53
CA LYS A 345 1.69 18.67 9.92
C LYS A 345 0.96 17.75 8.94
N ALA A 346 -0.34 18.01 8.74
CA ALA A 346 -1.19 17.33 7.76
C ALA A 346 -1.55 18.27 6.61
N ILE A 347 -1.20 17.89 5.38
CA ILE A 347 -1.41 18.68 4.18
C ILE A 347 -2.34 17.90 3.26
N LYS A 348 -3.50 18.46 2.94
CA LYS A 348 -4.45 17.88 2.00
C LYS A 348 -3.95 18.11 0.57
N GLY A 349 -4.11 17.11 -0.26
CA GLY A 349 -3.76 17.13 -1.67
C GLY A 349 -4.50 16.05 -2.44
N THR A 350 -4.05 15.80 -3.64
CA THR A 350 -4.57 14.74 -4.50
C THR A 350 -3.43 13.85 -4.98
N TRP A 351 -3.77 12.62 -5.32
CA TRP A 351 -2.86 11.74 -6.04
C TRP A 351 -3.40 11.50 -7.44
N SER A 352 -2.50 11.30 -8.39
CA SER A 352 -2.86 10.86 -9.74
C SER A 352 -1.86 9.83 -10.22
N ARG A 353 -2.34 8.87 -11.01
CA ARG A 353 -1.54 7.88 -11.68
C ARG A 353 -2.16 7.57 -13.02
N MET A 354 -1.44 7.88 -14.09
CA MET A 354 -1.82 7.52 -15.45
C MET A 354 -1.50 6.04 -15.70
N GLU A 355 -2.21 5.42 -16.67
CA GLU A 355 -1.95 4.04 -17.10
C GLU A 355 -0.63 3.93 -17.88
#